data_330d776a24f45b9a11894be3a5e613da
#
_entry.id   330d776a24f45b9a11894be3a5e613da
#
_cell.length_a   1.000
_cell.length_b   1.000
_cell.length_c   1.000
_cell.angle_alpha   90.00
_cell.angle_beta   90.00
_cell.angle_gamma   90.00
#
_symmetry.space_group_name_H-M   'P 1'
#
loop_
_entity.id
_entity.type
_entity.pdbx_description
1 polymer ?
#
loop_
_entity_poly.entity_id
_entity_poly.type
_entity_poly.pdbx_seq_one_letter_code
_entity_poly.pdbx_strand_id
1 'polypeptide(L)' 'MEWRLDKFLTQIPVGTRSQVKDMIKKGRVCVNGVHASKPELKVDPENDNITLD' A
#
# COMPACT_ATOMS: atom_id res chain seq x y z
N MET A 1 -5.91 -5.57 -12.88
CA MET A 1 -6.93 -5.72 -11.84
C MET A 1 -6.61 -4.82 -10.67
N GLU A 2 -7.58 -4.05 -10.21
CA GLU A 2 -7.34 -3.06 -9.16
C GLU A 2 -7.62 -3.65 -7.78
N TRP A 3 -6.79 -3.27 -6.83
CA TRP A 3 -6.93 -3.67 -5.43
C TRP A 3 -6.89 -2.41 -4.56
N ARG A 4 -7.55 -2.47 -3.43
CA ARG A 4 -7.32 -1.43 -2.42
C ARG A 4 -5.91 -1.63 -1.86
N LEU A 5 -5.22 -0.52 -1.63
CA LEU A 5 -3.84 -0.56 -1.18
C LEU A 5 -3.70 -1.32 0.15
N ASP A 6 -4.60 -1.07 1.09
CA ASP A 6 -4.57 -1.74 2.38
C ASP A 6 -4.77 -3.26 2.21
N LYS A 7 -5.69 -3.67 1.35
CA LYS A 7 -5.93 -5.09 1.10
C LYS A 7 -4.73 -5.74 0.43
N PHE A 8 -4.14 -5.06 -0.55
CA PHE A 8 -2.96 -5.59 -1.23
C PHE A 8 -1.82 -5.81 -0.23
N LEU A 9 -1.59 -4.85 0.65
CA LEU A 9 -0.49 -4.94 1.62
C LEU A 9 -0.74 -6.02 2.68
N THR A 10 -1.98 -6.41 2.92
CA THR A 10 -2.27 -7.53 3.83
C THR A 10 -2.07 -8.89 3.18
N GLN A 11 -2.01 -8.95 1.85
CA GLN A 11 -1.76 -10.20 1.13
C GLN A 11 -0.29 -10.57 1.13
N ILE A 12 0.59 -9.60 1.34
CA ILE A 12 2.03 -9.85 1.47
C ILE A 12 2.42 -9.71 2.94
N PRO A 13 3.43 -10.43 3.40
CA PRO A 13 3.76 -10.47 4.84
C PRO A 13 4.54 -9.24 5.31
N VAL A 14 3.91 -8.08 5.25
CA VAL A 14 4.53 -6.83 5.71
C VAL A 14 4.11 -6.45 7.13
N GLY A 15 3.04 -7.06 7.64
CA GLY A 15 2.58 -6.78 8.99
C GLY A 15 1.09 -7.01 9.14
N THR A 16 0.59 -6.65 10.32
CA THR A 16 -0.85 -6.75 10.59
C THR A 16 -1.59 -5.64 9.87
N ARG A 17 -2.92 -5.74 9.84
CA ARG A 17 -3.76 -4.71 9.23
C ARG A 17 -3.53 -3.35 9.89
N SER A 18 -3.37 -3.33 11.20
CA SER A 18 -3.09 -2.09 11.93
C SER A 18 -1.74 -1.50 11.54
N GLN A 19 -0.73 -2.35 11.40
CA GLN A 19 0.60 -1.91 10.99
C GLN A 19 0.59 -1.37 9.56
N VAL A 20 -0.16 -2.01 8.67
CA VAL A 20 -0.30 -1.57 7.29
C VAL A 20 -0.93 -0.18 7.24
N LYS A 21 -2.00 0.03 7.99
CA LYS A 21 -2.65 1.35 8.04
C LYS A 21 -1.70 2.42 8.57
N ASP A 22 -0.93 2.07 9.59
CA ASP A 22 0.03 3.00 10.18
C ASP A 22 1.13 3.37 9.19
N MET A 23 1.64 2.40 8.46
CA MET A 23 2.65 2.65 7.43
C MET A 23 2.14 3.59 6.34
N ILE A 24 0.91 3.37 5.89
CA ILE A 24 0.30 4.23 4.88
C ILE A 24 0.14 5.64 5.42
N LYS A 25 -0.34 5.76 6.65
CA LYS A 25 -0.56 7.05 7.30
C LYS A 25 0.73 7.85 7.45
N LYS A 26 1.84 7.15 7.70
CA LYS A 26 3.14 7.80 7.88
C LYS A 26 3.86 8.09 6.56
N GLY A 27 3.23 7.75 5.44
CA GLY A 27 3.83 7.98 4.13
C GLY A 27 4.97 7.05 3.80
N ARG A 28 4.99 5.86 4.38
CA ARG A 28 6.06 4.88 4.16
C ARG A 28 5.79 3.98 2.97
N VAL A 29 4.60 4.10 2.39
CA VAL A 29 4.20 3.32 1.22
C VAL A 29 4.17 4.24 0.02
N CYS A 30 4.87 3.84 -1.04
CA CYS A 30 4.88 4.60 -2.28
C CYS A 30 4.31 3.78 -3.42
N VAL A 31 3.56 4.45 -4.29
CA VAL A 31 3.01 3.85 -5.50
C VAL A 31 3.57 4.65 -6.67
N ASN A 32 4.38 4.02 -7.51
CA ASN A 32 5.06 4.67 -8.64
C ASN A 32 5.87 5.89 -8.20
N GLY A 33 6.50 5.79 -7.02
CA GLY A 33 7.35 6.86 -6.50
C GLY A 33 6.60 7.99 -5.81
N VAL A 34 5.29 7.88 -5.68
CA VAL A 34 4.45 8.89 -5.01
C VAL A 34 3.96 8.32 -3.69
N HIS A 35 4.12 9.08 -2.61
CA HIS A 35 3.65 8.63 -1.31
C HIS A 35 2.14 8.44 -1.28
N ALA A 36 1.72 7.25 -0.88
CA ALA A 36 0.31 6.95 -0.69
C ALA A 36 -0.08 7.28 0.74
N SER A 37 -1.11 8.09 0.92
CA SER A 37 -1.58 8.49 2.24
C SER A 37 -2.96 7.97 2.58
N LYS A 38 -3.59 7.24 1.67
CA LYS A 38 -4.95 6.73 1.85
C LYS A 38 -4.96 5.22 1.69
N PRO A 39 -5.47 4.47 2.68
CA PRO A 39 -5.53 3.01 2.57
C PRO A 39 -6.50 2.52 1.51
N GLU A 40 -7.51 3.33 1.16
CA GLU A 40 -8.48 2.99 0.14
C GLU A 40 -8.01 3.27 -1.29
N LEU A 41 -6.80 3.77 -1.47
CA LEU A 41 -6.25 4.04 -2.79
C LEU A 41 -6.25 2.77 -3.64
N LYS A 42 -6.72 2.88 -4.87
CA LYS A 42 -6.72 1.76 -5.80
C LYS A 42 -5.36 1.63 -6.46
N VAL A 43 -4.84 0.41 -6.46
CA VAL A 43 -3.55 0.11 -7.09
C VAL A 43 -3.69 -1.12 -7.97
N ASP A 44 -2.85 -1.21 -8.98
CA ASP A 44 -2.77 -2.39 -9.84
C ASP A 44 -1.42 -3.05 -9.60
N PRO A 45 -1.36 -4.17 -8.87
CA PRO A 45 -0.09 -4.81 -8.52
C PRO A 45 0.73 -5.25 -9.73
N GLU A 46 0.09 -5.41 -10.87
CA GLU A 46 0.78 -5.83 -12.10
C GLU A 46 1.44 -4.65 -12.81
N ASN A 47 0.83 -3.47 -12.75
CA ASN A 47 1.29 -2.30 -13.50
C ASN A 47 1.87 -1.21 -12.60
N ASP A 48 1.44 -1.15 -11.34
CA ASP A 48 1.92 -0.13 -10.42
C ASP A 48 3.11 -0.65 -9.62
N ASN A 49 4.09 0.20 -9.44
CA ASN A 49 5.27 -0.14 -8.64
C ASN A 49 5.04 0.30 -7.20
N ILE A 50 4.77 -0.66 -6.33
CA ILE A 50 4.46 -0.38 -4.93
C ILE A 50 5.70 -0.69 -4.10
N THR A 51 6.20 0.30 -3.39
CA THR A 51 7.40 0.16 -2.58
C THR A 51 7.11 0.51 -1.13
N LEU A 52 7.83 -0.13 -0.23
CA LEU A 52 7.75 0.12 1.21
C LEU A 52 9.08 0.70 1.67
N ASP A 53 8.97 1.73 2.49
CA ASP A 53 10.17 2.37 3.04
C ASP A 53 10.55 1.77 4.38
#